data_ef07f64b025d7ecbdcab98dffcbd3915
#
_entry.id   ef07f64b025d7ecbdcab98dffcbd3915
#
_cell.length_a   1.000
_cell.length_b   1.000
_cell.length_c   1.000
_cell.angle_alpha   90.00
_cell.angle_beta   90.00
_cell.angle_gamma   90.00
#
_symmetry.space_group_name_H-M   'P 1'
#
loop_
_entity.id
_entity.type
_entity.pdbx_description
1 polymer ?
#
loop_
_entity_poly.entity_id
_entity_poly.type
_entity_poly.pdbx_seq_one_letter_code
_entity_poly.pdbx_strand_id
1 'polypeptide(L)'
;PLQEVLACLRLWREGKVSWWKLKDSELLDRVAAPLSASREEWADGCMDLSKLIIEGFNLSAIRKSLSAAKVAYTAQEQSILLLEKFIGSVSGVSMRLSALRSIQEIRSKIKGHSNSTDAQRISQQAVREFGSYAKHYSATCTAIASELRQIQAAFLPECD
;
A
#
# COMPACT_ATOMS: atom_id res chain seq x y z
N PRO A 1 -6.63 -8.52 -10.15
CA PRO A 1 -6.44 -7.50 -9.10
C PRO A 1 -4.97 -7.06 -8.93
N LEU A 2 -4.00 -8.00 -8.81
CA LEU A 2 -2.58 -7.63 -8.68
C LEU A 2 -2.10 -6.79 -9.87
N GLN A 3 -2.45 -7.16 -11.10
CA GLN A 3 -2.06 -6.41 -12.31
C GLN A 3 -2.59 -4.97 -12.31
N GLU A 4 -3.74 -4.71 -11.70
CA GLU A 4 -4.27 -3.35 -11.55
C GLU A 4 -3.42 -2.52 -10.59
N VAL A 5 -2.98 -3.11 -9.48
CA VAL A 5 -2.02 -2.48 -8.55
C VAL A 5 -0.73 -2.13 -9.28
N LEU A 6 -0.16 -3.11 -10.02
CA LEU A 6 1.08 -2.91 -10.76
C LEU A 6 0.93 -1.86 -11.87
N ALA A 7 -0.22 -1.80 -12.54
CA ALA A 7 -0.50 -0.78 -13.55
C ALA A 7 -0.48 0.63 -12.93
N CYS A 8 -1.15 0.85 -11.80
CA CYS A 8 -1.10 2.14 -11.09
C CYS A 8 0.35 2.54 -10.74
N LEU A 9 1.14 1.60 -10.21
CA LEU A 9 2.52 1.90 -9.81
C LEU A 9 3.45 2.16 -11.01
N ARG A 10 3.21 1.51 -12.15
CA ARG A 10 3.92 1.81 -13.40
C ARG A 10 3.61 3.22 -13.88
N LEU A 11 2.34 3.63 -13.84
CA LEU A 11 1.93 5.01 -14.18
C LEU A 11 2.60 6.04 -13.25
N TRP A 12 2.68 5.77 -11.95
CA TRP A 12 3.37 6.66 -11.00
C TRP A 12 4.88 6.76 -11.30
N ARG A 13 5.50 5.65 -11.68
CA ARG A 13 6.91 5.61 -12.09
C ARG A 13 7.15 6.41 -13.36
N GLU A 14 6.30 6.23 -14.38
CA GLU A 14 6.39 6.91 -15.67
C GLU A 14 6.08 8.41 -15.52
N GLY A 15 5.09 8.76 -14.72
CA GLY A 15 4.73 10.15 -14.39
C GLY A 15 5.74 10.85 -13.47
N LYS A 16 6.76 10.12 -12.96
CA LYS A 16 7.81 10.64 -12.09
C LYS A 16 7.26 11.43 -10.89
N VAL A 17 6.19 10.91 -10.27
CA VAL A 17 5.59 11.57 -9.11
C VAL A 17 6.63 11.77 -8.01
N SER A 18 6.68 12.93 -7.38
CA SER A 18 7.72 13.29 -6.40
C SER A 18 7.53 12.59 -5.05
N TRP A 19 6.30 12.25 -4.71
CA TRP A 19 5.89 11.69 -3.42
C TRP A 19 5.97 10.16 -3.33
N TRP A 20 6.26 9.47 -4.44
CA TRP A 20 6.48 8.03 -4.49
C TRP A 20 7.64 7.70 -5.44
N LYS A 21 8.50 6.75 -5.04
CA LYS A 21 9.61 6.27 -5.86
C LYS A 21 9.80 4.77 -5.63
N LEU A 22 9.87 4.03 -6.70
CA LEU A 22 10.23 2.61 -6.65
C LEU A 22 11.64 2.45 -6.09
N LYS A 23 11.79 1.72 -4.96
CA LYS A 23 13.08 1.49 -4.32
C LYS A 23 13.84 0.29 -4.90
N ASP A 24 13.10 -0.72 -5.31
CA ASP A 24 13.61 -1.96 -5.89
C ASP A 24 12.93 -2.16 -7.26
N SER A 25 13.68 -1.92 -8.34
CA SER A 25 13.15 -2.03 -9.70
C SER A 25 12.74 -3.46 -10.06
N GLU A 26 13.42 -4.47 -9.49
CA GLU A 26 13.12 -5.88 -9.76
C GLU A 26 11.85 -6.33 -9.05
N LEU A 27 11.50 -5.69 -7.91
CA LEU A 27 10.32 -6.08 -7.15
C LEU A 27 9.02 -5.88 -7.94
N LEU A 28 8.94 -4.84 -8.78
CA LEU A 28 7.78 -4.59 -9.61
C LEU A 28 7.52 -5.70 -10.63
N ASP A 29 8.58 -6.36 -11.09
CA ASP A 29 8.50 -7.43 -12.08
C ASP A 29 8.42 -8.82 -11.43
N ARG A 30 8.90 -8.94 -10.18
CA ARG A 30 8.96 -10.21 -9.44
C ARG A 30 7.71 -10.48 -8.59
N VAL A 31 7.00 -9.43 -8.13
CA VAL A 31 5.84 -9.64 -7.25
C VAL A 31 4.77 -10.47 -7.94
N ALA A 32 4.35 -11.54 -7.29
CA ALA A 32 3.39 -12.49 -7.80
C ALA A 32 2.28 -12.77 -6.79
N ALA A 33 1.12 -13.19 -7.30
CA ALA A 33 0.06 -13.69 -6.44
C ALA A 33 0.42 -15.09 -5.92
N PRO A 34 0.04 -15.45 -4.68
CA PRO A 34 0.20 -16.79 -4.17
C PRO A 34 -0.45 -17.83 -5.08
N LEU A 35 0.29 -18.85 -5.48
CA LEU A 35 -0.18 -19.92 -6.38
C LEU A 35 -0.73 -21.12 -5.61
N SER A 36 -0.31 -21.30 -4.35
CA SER A 36 -0.74 -22.40 -3.50
C SER A 36 -1.59 -21.92 -2.34
N ALA A 37 -2.09 -22.89 -1.55
CA ALA A 37 -2.76 -22.63 -0.27
C ALA A 37 -1.76 -22.41 0.89
N SER A 38 -0.48 -22.18 0.58
CA SER A 38 0.57 -22.00 1.57
C SER A 38 0.44 -20.65 2.30
N ARG A 39 0.55 -20.71 3.61
CA ARG A 39 0.64 -19.52 4.46
C ARG A 39 1.89 -18.71 4.15
N GLU A 40 3.01 -19.40 3.89
CA GLU A 40 4.29 -18.76 3.57
C GLU A 40 4.20 -17.95 2.28
N GLU A 41 3.70 -18.52 1.19
CA GLU A 41 3.53 -17.79 -0.06
C GLU A 41 2.61 -16.57 0.09
N TRP A 42 1.52 -16.72 0.86
CA TRP A 42 0.63 -15.60 1.15
C TRP A 42 1.35 -14.51 1.95
N ALA A 43 2.12 -14.88 2.97
CA ALA A 43 2.88 -13.96 3.78
C ALA A 43 3.94 -13.21 2.97
N ASP A 44 4.69 -13.91 2.12
CA ASP A 44 5.70 -13.33 1.23
C ASP A 44 5.05 -12.39 0.22
N GLY A 45 3.92 -12.78 -0.40
CA GLY A 45 3.18 -11.92 -1.30
C GLY A 45 2.68 -10.63 -0.63
N CYS A 46 2.16 -10.71 0.60
CA CYS A 46 1.75 -9.54 1.39
C CYS A 46 2.95 -8.65 1.76
N MET A 47 4.09 -9.26 2.10
CA MET A 47 5.33 -8.55 2.40
C MET A 47 5.83 -7.78 1.19
N ASP A 48 5.89 -8.43 0.03
CA ASP A 48 6.39 -7.83 -1.20
C ASP A 48 5.45 -6.72 -1.69
N LEU A 49 4.14 -6.93 -1.62
CA LEU A 49 3.15 -5.90 -1.93
C LEU A 49 3.29 -4.66 -1.03
N SER A 50 3.49 -4.87 0.28
CA SER A 50 3.71 -3.78 1.23
C SER A 50 5.02 -3.04 0.97
N LYS A 51 6.12 -3.75 0.68
CA LYS A 51 7.41 -3.12 0.32
C LYS A 51 7.27 -2.28 -0.95
N LEU A 52 6.64 -2.86 -1.97
CA LEU A 52 6.47 -2.22 -3.27
C LEU A 52 5.74 -0.88 -3.15
N ILE A 53 4.68 -0.82 -2.36
CA ILE A 53 3.83 0.36 -2.25
C ILE A 53 4.32 1.31 -1.16
N ILE A 54 4.39 0.82 0.08
CA ILE A 54 4.53 1.68 1.26
C ILE A 54 5.97 2.17 1.44
N GLU A 55 6.97 1.33 1.19
CA GLU A 55 8.36 1.78 1.27
C GLU A 55 8.72 2.75 0.13
N GLY A 56 7.93 2.77 -0.94
CA GLY A 56 8.08 3.73 -2.03
C GLY A 56 7.70 5.17 -1.66
N PHE A 57 6.91 5.40 -0.62
CA PHE A 57 6.51 6.76 -0.24
C PHE A 57 7.70 7.62 0.18
N ASN A 58 7.86 8.75 -0.49
CA ASN A 58 8.89 9.74 -0.20
C ASN A 58 8.40 10.71 0.88
N LEU A 59 8.64 10.35 2.15
CA LEU A 59 8.16 11.12 3.29
C LEU A 59 8.73 12.55 3.33
N SER A 60 9.95 12.75 2.84
CA SER A 60 10.55 14.09 2.75
C SER A 60 9.78 14.98 1.77
N ALA A 61 9.45 14.46 0.59
CA ALA A 61 8.65 15.19 -0.39
C ALA A 61 7.23 15.48 0.12
N ILE A 62 6.58 14.48 0.75
CA ILE A 62 5.24 14.64 1.33
C ILE A 62 5.25 15.72 2.42
N ARG A 63 6.20 15.66 3.38
CA ARG A 63 6.32 16.67 4.45
C ARG A 63 6.59 18.07 3.91
N LYS A 64 7.45 18.18 2.90
CA LYS A 64 7.71 19.47 2.23
C LYS A 64 6.44 20.06 1.62
N SER A 65 5.63 19.23 0.97
CA SER A 65 4.35 19.65 0.39
C SER A 65 3.33 20.04 1.44
N LEU A 66 3.22 19.28 2.55
CA LEU A 66 2.34 19.62 3.67
C LEU A 66 2.75 20.94 4.33
N SER A 67 4.05 21.17 4.52
CA SER A 67 4.57 22.44 5.06
C SER A 67 4.23 23.62 4.14
N ALA A 68 4.39 23.48 2.83
CA ALA A 68 4.02 24.49 1.85
C ALA A 68 2.51 24.78 1.86
N ALA A 69 1.68 23.76 2.06
CA ALA A 69 0.23 23.88 2.20
C ALA A 69 -0.22 24.34 3.60
N LYS A 70 0.71 24.59 4.54
CA LYS A 70 0.44 24.96 5.95
C LYS A 70 -0.41 23.92 6.69
N VAL A 71 -0.31 22.64 6.32
CA VAL A 71 -0.97 21.54 7.00
C VAL A 71 -0.10 21.03 8.14
N ALA A 72 -0.64 21.00 9.36
CA ALA A 72 0.08 20.56 10.54
C ALA A 72 0.32 19.05 10.53
N TYR A 73 1.55 18.64 10.87
CA TYR A 73 1.93 17.25 11.07
C TYR A 73 3.02 17.16 12.15
N THR A 74 3.20 15.96 12.70
CA THR A 74 4.23 15.67 13.68
C THR A 74 5.33 14.78 13.11
N ALA A 75 6.51 14.77 13.74
CA ALA A 75 7.62 13.91 13.31
C ALA A 75 7.31 12.40 13.44
N GLN A 76 6.41 12.05 14.36
CA GLN A 76 6.01 10.67 14.65
C GLN A 76 4.96 10.12 13.68
N GLU A 77 4.31 10.98 12.90
CA GLU A 77 3.29 10.52 11.94
C GLU A 77 3.89 9.62 10.85
N GLN A 78 3.24 8.47 10.67
CA GLN A 78 3.65 7.43 9.73
C GLN A 78 3.24 7.77 8.29
N SER A 79 3.82 7.06 7.34
CA SER A 79 3.70 7.30 5.90
C SER A 79 2.26 7.42 5.40
N ILE A 80 1.38 6.51 5.82
CA ILE A 80 -0.01 6.48 5.34
C ILE A 80 -0.78 7.69 5.86
N LEU A 81 -0.61 8.05 7.14
CA LEU A 81 -1.28 9.22 7.70
C LEU A 81 -0.81 10.53 7.03
N LEU A 82 0.50 10.65 6.78
CA LEU A 82 1.04 11.79 6.05
C LEU A 82 0.51 11.87 4.62
N LEU A 83 0.38 10.71 3.95
CA LEU A 83 -0.20 10.64 2.61
C LEU A 83 -1.68 11.04 2.62
N GLU A 84 -2.48 10.57 3.58
CA GLU A 84 -3.90 10.98 3.73
C GLU A 84 -4.02 12.50 3.89
N LYS A 85 -3.20 13.12 4.72
CA LYS A 85 -3.16 14.58 4.89
C LYS A 85 -2.75 15.29 3.59
N PHE A 86 -1.76 14.74 2.89
CA PHE A 86 -1.29 15.31 1.62
C PHE A 86 -2.38 15.25 0.55
N ILE A 87 -3.07 14.12 0.40
CA ILE A 87 -4.22 13.99 -0.51
C ILE A 87 -5.27 15.03 -0.16
N GLY A 88 -5.66 15.13 1.11
CA GLY A 88 -6.63 16.12 1.57
C GLY A 88 -6.24 17.56 1.27
N SER A 89 -4.94 17.87 1.35
CA SER A 89 -4.44 19.23 1.05
C SER A 89 -4.48 19.58 -0.44
N VAL A 90 -4.40 18.60 -1.32
CA VAL A 90 -4.41 18.80 -2.78
C VAL A 90 -5.82 18.74 -3.36
N SER A 91 -6.58 17.71 -2.97
CA SER A 91 -7.92 17.45 -3.53
C SER A 91 -9.07 18.12 -2.76
N GLY A 92 -8.82 18.61 -1.55
CA GLY A 92 -9.87 19.07 -0.64
C GLY A 92 -10.75 17.95 -0.08
N VAL A 93 -10.51 16.70 -0.42
CA VAL A 93 -11.30 15.54 0.00
C VAL A 93 -10.54 14.72 1.04
N SER A 94 -11.15 14.51 2.20
CA SER A 94 -10.59 13.61 3.21
C SER A 94 -10.70 12.16 2.73
N MET A 95 -9.56 11.47 2.63
CA MET A 95 -9.49 10.08 2.23
C MET A 95 -8.89 9.25 3.35
N ARG A 96 -9.44 8.05 3.58
CA ARG A 96 -8.88 7.08 4.51
C ARG A 96 -8.38 5.85 3.75
N LEU A 97 -7.09 5.60 3.85
CA LEU A 97 -6.40 4.52 3.12
C LEU A 97 -6.39 3.23 3.98
N SER A 98 -7.57 2.63 4.12
CA SER A 98 -7.78 1.47 5.00
C SER A 98 -7.11 0.19 4.47
N ALA A 99 -7.08 -0.02 3.15
CA ALA A 99 -6.43 -1.18 2.55
C ALA A 99 -4.89 -1.08 2.68
N LEU A 100 -4.31 0.11 2.50
CA LEU A 100 -2.87 0.32 2.75
C LEU A 100 -2.52 0.16 4.23
N ARG A 101 -3.39 0.57 5.15
CA ARG A 101 -3.20 0.32 6.59
C ARG A 101 -3.24 -1.17 6.90
N SER A 102 -4.19 -1.90 6.33
CA SER A 102 -4.34 -3.34 6.52
C SER A 102 -3.08 -4.10 6.06
N ILE A 103 -2.57 -3.82 4.85
CA ILE A 103 -1.35 -4.50 4.37
C ILE A 103 -0.11 -4.13 5.20
N GLN A 104 -0.03 -2.91 5.72
CA GLN A 104 1.04 -2.49 6.63
C GLN A 104 0.96 -3.22 7.97
N GLU A 105 -0.24 -3.41 8.51
CA GLU A 105 -0.47 -4.17 9.74
C GLU A 105 -0.07 -5.64 9.56
N ILE A 106 -0.54 -6.28 8.49
CA ILE A 106 -0.16 -7.67 8.14
C ILE A 106 1.37 -7.78 8.12
N ARG A 107 2.06 -6.90 7.39
CA ARG A 107 3.52 -6.87 7.32
C ARG A 107 4.17 -6.74 8.69
N SER A 108 3.73 -5.80 9.51
CA SER A 108 4.34 -5.54 10.82
C SER A 108 4.28 -6.76 11.74
N LYS A 109 3.19 -7.52 11.69
CA LYS A 109 2.96 -8.70 12.51
C LYS A 109 3.63 -9.96 11.98
N ILE A 110 3.74 -10.09 10.65
CA ILE A 110 4.46 -11.21 10.03
C ILE A 110 5.98 -11.04 10.19
N LYS A 111 6.51 -9.81 10.00
CA LYS A 111 7.95 -9.52 10.05
C LYS A 111 8.57 -9.75 11.43
N GLY A 112 7.82 -9.53 12.49
CA GLY A 112 8.32 -9.63 13.86
C GLY A 112 8.66 -11.06 14.28
N HIS A 113 7.78 -12.01 14.03
CA HIS A 113 7.96 -13.43 14.30
C HIS A 113 6.92 -14.22 13.50
N SER A 114 7.34 -14.97 12.49
CA SER A 114 6.44 -15.78 11.66
C SER A 114 5.59 -16.80 12.47
N ASN A 115 6.04 -17.16 13.66
CA ASN A 115 5.36 -18.06 14.59
C ASN A 115 4.73 -17.34 15.80
N SER A 116 4.65 -16.00 15.80
CA SER A 116 3.99 -15.29 16.89
C SER A 116 2.48 -15.55 16.89
N THR A 117 1.87 -15.44 18.07
CA THR A 117 0.42 -15.56 18.26
C THR A 117 -0.34 -14.60 17.35
N ASP A 118 0.20 -13.39 17.14
CA ASP A 118 -0.40 -12.37 16.27
C ASP A 118 -0.33 -12.75 14.80
N ALA A 119 0.80 -13.27 14.32
CA ALA A 119 0.93 -13.75 12.94
C ALA A 119 0.00 -14.94 12.66
N GLN A 120 -0.15 -15.84 13.63
CA GLN A 120 -1.10 -16.96 13.54
C GLN A 120 -2.54 -16.45 13.50
N ARG A 121 -2.91 -15.52 14.37
CA ARG A 121 -4.26 -14.95 14.43
C ARG A 121 -4.64 -14.28 13.11
N ILE A 122 -3.76 -13.45 12.53
CA ILE A 122 -4.03 -12.78 11.26
C ILE A 122 -4.18 -13.79 10.12
N SER A 123 -3.30 -14.79 10.04
CA SER A 123 -3.39 -15.80 9.00
C SER A 123 -4.66 -16.65 9.10
N GLN A 124 -5.07 -17.01 10.31
CA GLN A 124 -6.34 -17.72 10.55
C GLN A 124 -7.55 -16.85 10.22
N GLN A 125 -7.51 -15.57 10.56
CA GLN A 125 -8.56 -14.61 10.22
C GLN A 125 -8.72 -14.47 8.71
N ALA A 126 -7.62 -14.36 7.95
CA ALA A 126 -7.65 -14.30 6.50
C ALA A 126 -8.38 -15.50 5.86
N VAL A 127 -8.09 -16.71 6.34
CA VAL A 127 -8.78 -17.92 5.85
C VAL A 127 -10.23 -17.96 6.29
N ARG A 128 -10.52 -17.60 7.55
CA ARG A 128 -11.90 -17.63 8.08
C ARG A 128 -12.82 -16.67 7.36
N GLU A 129 -12.34 -15.45 7.04
CA GLU A 129 -13.17 -14.41 6.42
C GLU A 129 -13.28 -14.57 4.90
N PHE A 130 -12.23 -15.05 4.25
CA PHE A 130 -12.17 -15.12 2.78
C PHE A 130 -12.19 -16.56 2.23
N GLY A 131 -12.12 -17.56 3.09
CA GLY A 131 -12.13 -18.98 2.72
C GLY A 131 -10.77 -19.52 2.25
N SER A 132 -9.83 -18.67 1.82
CA SER A 132 -8.46 -19.08 1.48
C SER A 132 -7.50 -17.89 1.45
N TYR A 133 -6.19 -18.17 1.54
CA TYR A 133 -5.13 -17.16 1.40
C TYR A 133 -5.14 -16.48 0.04
N ALA A 134 -5.36 -17.22 -1.03
CA ALA A 134 -5.42 -16.67 -2.39
C ALA A 134 -6.60 -15.70 -2.55
N LYS A 135 -7.77 -16.03 -2.01
CA LYS A 135 -8.94 -15.13 -2.03
C LYS A 135 -8.71 -13.87 -1.19
N HIS A 136 -8.13 -14.02 0.01
CA HIS A 136 -7.76 -12.86 0.83
C HIS A 136 -6.77 -11.94 0.10
N TYR A 137 -5.71 -12.50 -0.48
CA TYR A 137 -4.72 -11.74 -1.24
C TYR A 137 -5.36 -11.00 -2.43
N SER A 138 -6.22 -11.69 -3.19
CA SER A 138 -6.94 -11.11 -4.31
C SER A 138 -7.86 -9.94 -3.86
N ALA A 139 -8.62 -10.13 -2.78
CA ALA A 139 -9.47 -9.08 -2.22
C ALA A 139 -8.64 -7.87 -1.72
N THR A 140 -7.50 -8.13 -1.08
CA THR A 140 -6.55 -7.11 -0.64
C THR A 140 -6.02 -6.31 -1.84
N CYS A 141 -5.60 -6.98 -2.91
CA CYS A 141 -5.16 -6.30 -4.13
C CYS A 141 -6.28 -5.46 -4.77
N THR A 142 -7.52 -5.95 -4.79
CA THR A 142 -8.67 -5.19 -5.30
C THR A 142 -8.90 -3.91 -4.51
N ALA A 143 -8.89 -4.00 -3.17
CA ALA A 143 -9.06 -2.85 -2.30
C ALA A 143 -7.91 -1.85 -2.46
N ILE A 144 -6.67 -2.32 -2.50
CA ILE A 144 -5.49 -1.49 -2.74
C ILE A 144 -5.57 -0.80 -4.11
N ALA A 145 -5.89 -1.53 -5.18
CA ALA A 145 -6.02 -0.94 -6.52
C ALA A 145 -7.06 0.18 -6.56
N SER A 146 -8.17 0.02 -5.82
CA SER A 146 -9.17 1.07 -5.68
C SER A 146 -8.60 2.32 -4.98
N GLU A 147 -7.86 2.15 -3.87
CA GLU A 147 -7.22 3.27 -3.17
C GLU A 147 -6.15 3.95 -4.04
N LEU A 148 -5.32 3.17 -4.76
CA LEU A 148 -4.28 3.74 -5.64
C LEU A 148 -4.89 4.55 -6.78
N ARG A 149 -6.01 4.11 -7.38
CA ARG A 149 -6.73 4.88 -8.38
C ARG A 149 -7.28 6.20 -7.82
N GLN A 150 -7.83 6.17 -6.60
CA GLN A 150 -8.30 7.38 -5.93
C GLN A 150 -7.16 8.36 -5.64
N ILE A 151 -6.01 7.85 -5.18
CA ILE A 151 -4.78 8.64 -5.01
C ILE A 151 -4.38 9.25 -6.35
N GLN A 152 -4.34 8.46 -7.40
CA GLN A 152 -3.98 8.92 -8.75
C GLN A 152 -4.91 10.04 -9.22
N ALA A 153 -6.23 9.88 -9.08
CA ALA A 153 -7.20 10.90 -9.45
C ALA A 153 -7.03 12.21 -8.67
N ALA A 154 -6.55 12.14 -7.42
CA ALA A 154 -6.28 13.34 -6.61
C ALA A 154 -5.05 14.13 -7.08
N PHE A 155 -4.03 13.46 -7.62
CA PHE A 155 -2.75 14.09 -7.99
C PHE A 155 -2.54 14.24 -9.50
N LEU A 156 -3.17 13.41 -10.29
CA LEU A 156 -3.09 13.37 -11.75
C LEU A 156 -4.51 13.43 -12.30
N PRO A 157 -5.19 14.59 -12.21
CA PRO A 157 -6.50 14.73 -12.81
C PRO A 157 -6.39 14.42 -14.30
N GLU A 158 -7.35 13.65 -14.82
CA GLU A 158 -7.40 13.35 -16.24
C GLU A 158 -7.37 14.67 -17.02
N CYS A 159 -6.44 14.78 -17.97
CA CYS A 159 -6.47 15.86 -18.93
C CYS A 159 -7.68 15.61 -19.83
N ASP A 160 -8.71 16.45 -19.70
CA ASP A 160 -9.83 16.52 -20.63
C ASP A 160 -9.35 16.84 -22.05
#